data_a91b9f7091d49602189235eba0abce16
#
_entry.id   a91b9f7091d49602189235eba0abce16
#
_cell.length_a   1.000
_cell.length_b   1.000
_cell.length_c   1.000
_cell.angle_alpha   90.00
_cell.angle_beta   90.00
_cell.angle_gamma   90.00
#
_symmetry.space_group_name_H-M   'P 1'
#
loop_
_entity.id
_entity.type
_entity.pdbx_description
1 polymer ?
#
loop_
_entity_poly.entity_id
_entity_poly.type
_entity_poly.pdbx_seq_one_letter_code
_entity_poly.pdbx_strand_id
1 'polypeptide(L)'
;MRATFSSRLVAIVAALAITVVVPALAGRPGGSAYGAGVSQQAVGAAAQAAAVRYWTTGRMTRELIRQPPPGTRLAWLSGDTAGAGLRWTHGGPVAAAVGRIFFSLGGTDYVCSGALVGGAHPDVVLTAAHCVTGGPGRGRATQWAANWMFVPGFADGRLPYGEYTAHRFLVSPGWTAPSGGEADDFAFVQVTPATPGEGPGAAKPPPGLSVEFASSQGMAALTRSYVFGYPAEPPYTGLYPAFCAGRVTASGGQVGMPCGMTAGDSGGPWLAGFRPRRGTGQVTAVTTYKMSGDLAVLYGAVLGPQARALYQRALRSAR
;
A
#
# COMPACT_ATOMS: atom_id res chain seq x y z
N MET A 1 68.86 69.97 11.58
CA MET A 1 68.02 68.80 11.74
C MET A 1 66.59 69.32 11.74
N ARG A 2 65.84 69.13 10.66
CA ARG A 2 64.56 69.78 10.46
C ARG A 2 63.45 68.70 10.50
N ALA A 3 62.54 68.83 11.44
CA ALA A 3 61.31 68.00 11.52
C ALA A 3 60.17 68.63 10.72
N THR A 4 59.66 67.94 9.75
CA THR A 4 58.50 68.31 8.95
C THR A 4 57.22 67.77 9.55
N PHE A 5 56.32 68.65 9.96
CA PHE A 5 54.97 68.34 10.38
C PHE A 5 54.11 68.11 9.14
N SER A 6 53.48 66.97 9.07
CA SER A 6 52.46 66.66 8.03
C SER A 6 51.05 66.63 8.68
N SER A 7 50.27 67.66 8.34
CA SER A 7 48.83 67.76 8.72
C SER A 7 47.99 66.76 8.00
N ARG A 8 47.34 65.90 8.70
CA ARG A 8 46.24 65.05 8.11
C ARG A 8 44.89 65.67 8.41
N LEU A 9 44.19 66.04 7.33
CA LEU A 9 42.78 66.40 7.39
C LEU A 9 41.97 65.14 7.75
N VAL A 10 41.15 65.25 8.81
CA VAL A 10 40.13 64.24 9.16
C VAL A 10 38.83 64.71 8.52
N ALA A 11 38.38 63.96 7.54
CA ALA A 11 37.07 64.17 6.95
C ALA A 11 36.04 63.37 7.83
N ILE A 12 35.13 64.11 8.44
CA ILE A 12 33.98 63.56 9.16
C ILE A 12 32.90 63.24 8.14
N VAL A 13 32.65 61.91 7.89
CA VAL A 13 31.53 61.43 7.13
C VAL A 13 30.37 61.22 8.10
N ALA A 14 29.35 62.11 8.00
CA ALA A 14 28.09 61.90 8.72
C ALA A 14 27.29 60.79 8.05
N ALA A 15 27.17 59.62 8.72
CA ALA A 15 26.30 58.56 8.29
C ALA A 15 24.86 58.85 8.71
N LEU A 16 24.01 59.18 7.75
CA LEU A 16 22.55 59.20 7.93
C LEU A 16 22.07 57.77 8.12
N ALA A 17 21.64 57.37 9.31
CA ALA A 17 20.96 56.16 9.58
C ALA A 17 19.48 56.26 9.11
N ILE A 18 19.19 55.65 8.00
CA ILE A 18 17.80 55.46 7.55
C ILE A 18 17.24 54.24 8.33
N THR A 19 16.42 54.50 9.33
CA THR A 19 15.62 53.48 10.00
C THR A 19 14.50 53.05 9.10
N VAL A 20 14.67 51.90 8.44
CA VAL A 20 13.59 51.21 7.74
C VAL A 20 12.75 50.50 8.79
N VAL A 21 11.57 51.04 9.09
CA VAL A 21 10.54 50.34 9.89
C VAL A 21 9.97 49.26 9.02
N VAL A 22 10.38 48.02 9.21
CA VAL A 22 9.75 46.84 8.64
C VAL A 22 8.53 46.51 9.52
N PRO A 23 7.28 46.55 9.00
CA PRO A 23 6.16 46.06 9.78
C PRO A 23 6.33 44.57 10.05
N ALA A 24 6.33 44.21 11.31
CA ALA A 24 6.26 42.82 11.73
C ALA A 24 4.94 42.22 11.25
N LEU A 25 4.97 41.51 10.14
CA LEU A 25 3.91 40.58 9.78
C LEU A 25 3.88 39.50 10.85
N ALA A 26 2.93 39.62 11.78
CA ALA A 26 2.59 38.55 12.73
C ALA A 26 2.32 37.29 11.92
N GLY A 27 3.30 36.37 11.92
CA GLY A 27 3.15 35.06 11.34
C GLY A 27 2.02 34.34 12.04
N ARG A 28 0.89 34.17 11.37
CA ARG A 28 -0.09 33.17 11.73
C ARG A 28 0.65 31.83 11.76
N PRO A 29 0.44 31.00 12.81
CA PRO A 29 0.95 29.65 12.77
C PRO A 29 0.30 28.98 11.56
N GLY A 30 1.11 28.77 10.53
CA GLY A 30 0.71 28.04 9.33
C GLY A 30 0.39 26.63 9.74
N GLY A 31 -0.85 26.34 10.07
CA GLY A 31 -1.38 25.01 9.98
C GLY A 31 -1.14 24.57 8.54
N SER A 32 -0.29 23.59 8.32
CA SER A 32 -0.12 22.91 7.04
C SER A 32 -1.49 22.40 6.63
N ALA A 33 -2.20 23.19 5.83
CA ALA A 33 -3.33 22.70 5.09
C ALA A 33 -2.76 21.69 4.09
N TYR A 34 -2.73 20.41 4.46
CA TYR A 34 -2.57 19.30 3.54
C TYR A 34 -3.80 19.24 2.61
N GLY A 35 -3.88 20.21 1.74
CA GLY A 35 -4.76 20.24 0.57
C GLY A 35 -4.14 19.55 -0.62
N ALA A 36 -3.30 18.53 -0.42
CA ALA A 36 -2.86 17.68 -1.48
C ALA A 36 -4.06 16.82 -1.91
N GLY A 37 -4.58 17.09 -3.12
CA GLY A 37 -5.69 16.32 -3.68
C GLY A 37 -5.33 14.84 -3.69
N VAL A 38 -6.26 13.99 -3.24
CA VAL A 38 -6.10 12.53 -3.30
C VAL A 38 -5.79 12.14 -4.74
N SER A 39 -4.69 11.42 -4.95
CA SER A 39 -4.37 10.84 -6.25
C SER A 39 -5.40 9.76 -6.58
N GLN A 40 -6.14 9.94 -7.66
CA GLN A 40 -7.20 9.01 -8.05
C GLN A 40 -7.28 8.88 -9.57
N GLN A 41 -7.69 7.69 -10.02
CA GLN A 41 -7.92 7.39 -11.43
C GLN A 41 -9.22 6.61 -11.58
N ALA A 42 -10.14 7.10 -12.38
CA ALA A 42 -11.33 6.36 -12.78
C ALA A 42 -10.97 5.35 -13.89
N VAL A 43 -11.61 4.18 -13.83
CA VAL A 43 -11.45 3.11 -14.82
C VAL A 43 -12.82 2.88 -15.49
N GLY A 44 -12.90 3.22 -16.76
CA GLY A 44 -14.16 3.12 -17.51
C GLY A 44 -14.55 1.68 -17.82
N ALA A 45 -15.84 1.47 -18.11
CA ALA A 45 -16.42 0.14 -18.38
C ALA A 45 -15.69 -0.65 -19.49
N ALA A 46 -15.21 0.02 -20.53
CA ALA A 46 -14.45 -0.62 -21.61
C ALA A 46 -13.12 -1.21 -21.09
N ALA A 47 -12.41 -0.52 -20.20
CA ALA A 47 -11.18 -0.99 -19.59
C ALA A 47 -11.44 -2.13 -18.59
N GLN A 48 -12.54 -2.07 -17.82
CA GLN A 48 -12.98 -3.16 -16.96
C GLN A 48 -13.27 -4.44 -17.77
N ALA A 49 -14.05 -4.33 -18.85
CA ALA A 49 -14.32 -5.45 -19.75
C ALA A 49 -13.04 -5.98 -20.43
N ALA A 50 -12.07 -5.10 -20.74
CA ALA A 50 -10.78 -5.51 -21.26
C ALA A 50 -9.98 -6.32 -20.23
N ALA A 51 -9.99 -5.96 -18.96
CA ALA A 51 -9.33 -6.71 -17.90
C ALA A 51 -9.86 -8.15 -17.78
N VAL A 52 -11.17 -8.34 -17.84
CA VAL A 52 -11.80 -9.68 -17.82
C VAL A 52 -11.34 -10.54 -19.02
N ARG A 53 -11.32 -9.96 -20.22
CA ARG A 53 -10.83 -10.69 -21.40
C ARG A 53 -9.32 -10.96 -21.35
N TYR A 54 -8.58 -10.11 -20.70
CA TYR A 54 -7.12 -10.22 -20.61
C TYR A 54 -6.69 -11.32 -19.63
N TRP A 55 -7.29 -11.40 -18.47
CA TRP A 55 -6.97 -12.38 -17.44
C TRP A 55 -7.82 -13.64 -17.56
N THR A 56 -7.44 -14.52 -18.48
CA THR A 56 -7.99 -15.89 -18.52
C THR A 56 -7.35 -16.73 -17.41
N THR A 57 -8.02 -17.81 -16.96
CA THR A 57 -7.48 -18.75 -15.97
C THR A 57 -6.08 -19.25 -16.37
N GLY A 58 -5.88 -19.58 -17.65
CA GLY A 58 -4.57 -20.00 -18.15
C GLY A 58 -3.50 -18.89 -18.12
N ARG A 59 -3.89 -17.61 -18.20
CA ARG A 59 -2.96 -16.49 -18.06
C ARG A 59 -2.63 -16.23 -16.59
N MET A 60 -3.63 -16.23 -15.72
CA MET A 60 -3.45 -16.08 -14.27
C MET A 60 -2.49 -17.12 -13.70
N THR A 61 -2.58 -18.37 -14.15
CA THR A 61 -1.69 -19.44 -13.69
C THR A 61 -0.27 -19.36 -14.26
N ARG A 62 -0.10 -18.85 -15.49
CA ARG A 62 1.22 -18.65 -16.11
C ARG A 62 1.96 -17.44 -15.55
N GLU A 63 1.26 -16.35 -15.27
CA GLU A 63 1.86 -15.10 -14.77
C GLU A 63 2.25 -15.19 -13.28
N LEU A 64 1.98 -16.32 -12.62
CA LEU A 64 2.43 -16.59 -11.25
C LEU A 64 3.96 -16.64 -11.09
N ILE A 65 4.72 -16.68 -12.17
CA ILE A 65 6.17 -16.90 -12.16
C ILE A 65 6.95 -15.61 -12.47
N ARG A 66 6.28 -14.47 -12.72
CA ARG A 66 6.95 -13.24 -13.17
C ARG A 66 7.32 -12.30 -12.03
N GLN A 67 8.37 -11.53 -12.28
CA GLN A 67 9.07 -10.66 -11.33
C GLN A 67 8.17 -9.54 -10.75
N PRO A 68 8.51 -9.07 -9.53
CA PRO A 68 7.78 -7.99 -8.86
C PRO A 68 7.91 -6.65 -9.60
N PRO A 69 7.00 -5.67 -9.31
CA PRO A 69 7.07 -4.33 -9.88
C PRO A 69 8.42 -3.66 -9.66
N PRO A 70 8.89 -2.80 -10.61
CA PRO A 70 10.14 -2.07 -10.46
C PRO A 70 10.18 -1.27 -9.16
N GLY A 71 11.23 -1.48 -8.37
CA GLY A 71 11.40 -0.87 -7.04
C GLY A 71 11.47 -1.89 -5.92
N THR A 72 10.92 -3.08 -6.10
CA THR A 72 11.03 -4.18 -5.15
C THR A 72 12.28 -5.01 -5.47
N ARG A 73 13.42 -4.66 -4.88
CA ARG A 73 14.62 -5.53 -4.97
C ARG A 73 14.45 -6.69 -4.01
N LEU A 74 14.03 -7.83 -4.54
CA LEU A 74 14.05 -9.10 -3.82
C LEU A 74 15.36 -9.81 -4.15
N ALA A 75 16.22 -9.95 -3.15
CA ALA A 75 17.31 -10.90 -3.21
C ALA A 75 16.82 -12.24 -2.63
N TRP A 76 17.18 -13.33 -3.27
CA TRP A 76 16.84 -14.68 -2.88
C TRP A 76 17.67 -15.11 -1.69
N LEU A 77 17.04 -15.63 -0.64
CA LEU A 77 17.74 -16.39 0.39
C LEU A 77 17.25 -17.83 0.35
N SER A 78 18.16 -18.69 -0.06
CA SER A 78 18.11 -20.11 0.25
C SER A 78 18.51 -20.29 1.73
N GLY A 79 17.64 -20.83 2.56
CA GLY A 79 18.13 -21.61 3.68
C GLY A 79 17.81 -21.19 5.10
N ASP A 80 16.92 -20.25 5.41
CA ASP A 80 16.51 -20.09 6.80
C ASP A 80 14.98 -20.22 6.94
N THR A 81 14.55 -21.27 7.65
CA THR A 81 13.14 -21.60 7.90
C THR A 81 12.52 -20.81 9.06
N ALA A 82 13.29 -19.96 9.70
CA ALA A 82 12.79 -19.07 10.75
C ALA A 82 11.88 -18.00 10.14
N GLY A 83 10.57 -18.18 10.29
CA GLY A 83 9.58 -17.25 9.75
C GLY A 83 9.02 -17.60 8.38
N ALA A 84 9.24 -18.82 7.87
CA ALA A 84 8.60 -19.27 6.62
C ALA A 84 7.09 -19.07 6.67
N GLY A 85 6.51 -18.43 5.66
CA GLY A 85 5.06 -18.30 5.53
C GLY A 85 4.41 -19.64 5.32
N LEU A 86 3.36 -19.93 6.08
CA LEU A 86 2.61 -21.18 6.02
C LEU A 86 1.34 -21.00 5.18
N ARG A 87 0.94 -22.04 4.46
CA ARG A 87 -0.33 -22.05 3.75
C ARG A 87 -1.50 -21.95 4.75
N TRP A 88 -2.46 -21.05 4.47
CA TRP A 88 -3.68 -20.95 5.24
C TRP A 88 -4.71 -21.99 4.76
N THR A 89 -5.13 -22.89 5.64
CA THR A 89 -6.07 -23.99 5.31
C THR A 89 -7.35 -23.98 6.13
N HIS A 90 -7.50 -23.04 7.06
CA HIS A 90 -8.61 -23.04 8.03
C HIS A 90 -9.89 -22.35 7.54
N GLY A 91 -9.90 -21.77 6.34
CA GLY A 91 -11.07 -21.02 5.86
C GLY A 91 -11.36 -19.75 6.67
N GLY A 92 -12.65 -19.41 6.83
CA GLY A 92 -13.14 -18.23 7.55
C GLY A 92 -13.13 -16.95 6.71
N PRO A 93 -13.62 -15.83 7.27
CA PRO A 93 -13.69 -14.53 6.57
C PRO A 93 -12.36 -14.09 5.93
N VAL A 94 -11.23 -14.34 6.58
CA VAL A 94 -9.92 -13.99 6.02
C VAL A 94 -9.63 -14.74 4.71
N ALA A 95 -9.96 -16.04 4.64
CA ALA A 95 -9.75 -16.82 3.43
C ALA A 95 -10.64 -16.40 2.26
N ALA A 96 -11.81 -15.85 2.57
CA ALA A 96 -12.76 -15.37 1.57
C ALA A 96 -12.45 -13.94 1.11
N ALA A 97 -12.01 -13.07 2.04
CA ALA A 97 -11.78 -11.65 1.75
C ALA A 97 -10.39 -11.35 1.19
N VAL A 98 -9.37 -12.12 1.60
CA VAL A 98 -8.01 -11.97 1.04
C VAL A 98 -7.97 -12.58 -0.34
N GLY A 99 -7.37 -11.88 -1.29
CA GLY A 99 -7.36 -12.31 -2.68
C GLY A 99 -6.08 -11.91 -3.40
N ARG A 100 -5.97 -12.45 -4.62
CA ARG A 100 -4.88 -12.16 -5.51
C ARG A 100 -5.25 -11.02 -6.45
N ILE A 101 -4.30 -10.16 -6.69
CA ILE A 101 -4.41 -9.06 -7.66
C ILE A 101 -3.54 -9.39 -8.86
N PHE A 102 -4.10 -9.17 -10.05
CA PHE A 102 -3.42 -9.27 -11.34
C PHE A 102 -3.51 -7.92 -12.02
N PHE A 103 -2.43 -7.43 -12.60
CA PHE A 103 -2.43 -6.15 -13.31
C PHE A 103 -1.26 -6.02 -14.27
N SER A 104 -1.36 -5.07 -15.20
CA SER A 104 -0.25 -4.71 -16.10
C SER A 104 0.24 -3.30 -15.76
N LEU A 105 1.55 -3.09 -15.75
CA LEU A 105 2.17 -1.79 -15.56
C LEU A 105 3.32 -1.64 -16.57
N GLY A 106 3.27 -0.59 -17.41
CA GLY A 106 4.27 -0.40 -18.45
C GLY A 106 4.35 -1.53 -19.47
N GLY A 107 3.26 -2.25 -19.69
CA GLY A 107 3.22 -3.40 -20.61
C GLY A 107 3.72 -4.72 -20.01
N THR A 108 4.12 -4.73 -18.75
CA THR A 108 4.53 -5.93 -18.02
C THR A 108 3.45 -6.34 -17.03
N ASP A 109 3.21 -7.65 -16.92
CA ASP A 109 2.22 -8.21 -16.01
C ASP A 109 2.82 -8.53 -14.65
N TYR A 110 2.07 -8.20 -13.62
CA TYR A 110 2.45 -8.35 -12.22
C TYR A 110 1.33 -8.95 -11.39
N VAL A 111 1.70 -9.41 -10.20
CA VAL A 111 0.78 -9.92 -9.20
C VAL A 111 1.03 -9.26 -7.86
N CYS A 112 -0.05 -9.06 -7.13
CA CYS A 112 -0.08 -8.55 -5.76
C CYS A 112 -1.14 -9.30 -4.95
N SER A 113 -1.29 -8.90 -3.72
CA SER A 113 -2.33 -9.33 -2.78
C SER A 113 -3.21 -8.15 -2.38
N GLY A 114 -4.38 -8.44 -1.87
CA GLY A 114 -5.26 -7.43 -1.30
C GLY A 114 -6.33 -8.08 -0.45
N ALA A 115 -7.20 -7.26 0.12
CA ALA A 115 -8.33 -7.73 0.89
C ALA A 115 -9.56 -6.86 0.66
N LEU A 116 -10.74 -7.50 0.50
CA LEU A 116 -12.00 -6.81 0.62
C LEU A 116 -12.15 -6.25 2.03
N VAL A 117 -12.54 -4.98 2.13
CA VAL A 117 -12.76 -4.27 3.40
C VAL A 117 -14.10 -3.54 3.36
N GLY A 118 -14.78 -3.41 4.52
CA GLY A 118 -15.99 -2.58 4.59
C GLY A 118 -17.33 -3.30 4.73
N GLY A 119 -17.40 -4.37 5.51
CA GLY A 119 -18.70 -4.91 5.97
C GLY A 119 -19.29 -6.00 5.08
N ALA A 120 -20.64 -6.11 5.03
CA ALA A 120 -21.35 -7.25 4.46
C ALA A 120 -21.36 -7.28 2.91
N HIS A 121 -21.25 -6.13 2.26
CA HIS A 121 -21.23 -5.99 0.80
C HIS A 121 -20.06 -5.09 0.40
N PRO A 122 -18.82 -5.57 0.54
CA PRO A 122 -17.65 -4.76 0.29
C PRO A 122 -17.45 -4.54 -1.22
N ASP A 123 -17.28 -3.29 -1.57
CA ASP A 123 -16.94 -2.81 -2.91
C ASP A 123 -15.57 -2.11 -2.93
N VAL A 124 -14.79 -2.28 -1.86
CA VAL A 124 -13.48 -1.69 -1.69
C VAL A 124 -12.44 -2.76 -1.38
N VAL A 125 -11.38 -2.79 -2.17
CA VAL A 125 -10.18 -3.59 -1.92
C VAL A 125 -9.10 -2.69 -1.35
N LEU A 126 -8.51 -3.09 -0.22
CA LEU A 126 -7.28 -2.53 0.33
C LEU A 126 -6.09 -3.28 -0.26
N THR A 127 -5.08 -2.52 -0.72
CA THR A 127 -3.82 -3.08 -1.26
C THR A 127 -2.68 -2.06 -1.09
N ALA A 128 -1.47 -2.38 -1.54
CA ALA A 128 -0.37 -1.44 -1.62
C ALA A 128 -0.55 -0.44 -2.77
N ALA A 129 -0.02 0.78 -2.63
CA ALA A 129 -0.10 1.79 -3.67
C ALA A 129 0.67 1.37 -4.93
N HIS A 130 1.83 0.72 -4.77
CA HIS A 130 2.61 0.22 -5.91
C HIS A 130 1.91 -0.90 -6.71
N CYS A 131 0.83 -1.49 -6.19
CA CYS A 131 -0.02 -2.44 -6.92
C CYS A 131 -1.08 -1.78 -7.79
N VAL A 132 -1.20 -0.44 -7.76
CA VAL A 132 -2.14 0.33 -8.57
C VAL A 132 -1.47 1.45 -9.36
N THR A 133 -0.26 1.85 -8.98
CA THR A 133 0.52 2.87 -9.69
C THR A 133 2.01 2.61 -9.53
N GLY A 134 2.81 2.91 -10.55
CA GLY A 134 4.26 2.80 -10.48
C GLY A 134 4.84 3.57 -9.30
N GLY A 135 6.05 3.21 -8.89
CA GLY A 135 6.74 3.62 -7.68
C GLY A 135 6.62 5.10 -7.24
N PRO A 136 7.14 5.46 -6.06
CA PRO A 136 6.93 6.78 -5.48
C PRO A 136 7.33 7.85 -6.48
N GLY A 137 6.43 8.82 -6.68
CA GLY A 137 6.47 9.78 -7.77
C GLY A 137 7.61 10.80 -7.67
N ARG A 138 8.83 10.39 -7.94
CA ARG A 138 9.97 11.30 -8.11
C ARG A 138 9.82 12.14 -9.38
N GLY A 139 8.78 13.00 -9.41
CA GLY A 139 8.53 13.94 -10.50
C GLY A 139 8.18 13.31 -11.85
N ARG A 140 7.84 12.03 -11.92
CA ARG A 140 7.34 11.35 -13.12
C ARG A 140 5.83 11.28 -13.08
N ALA A 141 5.19 11.43 -14.23
CA ALA A 141 3.75 11.19 -14.36
C ALA A 141 3.42 9.81 -13.77
N THR A 142 2.46 9.76 -12.86
CA THR A 142 2.02 8.52 -12.21
C THR A 142 1.48 7.58 -13.27
N GLN A 143 2.14 6.45 -13.47
CA GLN A 143 1.66 5.42 -14.38
C GLN A 143 0.68 4.52 -13.62
N TRP A 144 -0.58 4.53 -14.05
CA TRP A 144 -1.62 3.70 -13.45
C TRP A 144 -1.62 2.29 -14.02
N ALA A 145 -1.99 1.33 -13.18
CA ALA A 145 -2.16 -0.05 -13.58
C ALA A 145 -3.28 -0.19 -14.61
N ALA A 146 -3.02 -1.00 -15.63
CA ALA A 146 -4.02 -1.46 -16.60
C ALA A 146 -4.40 -2.91 -16.30
N ASN A 147 -5.53 -3.37 -16.87
CA ASN A 147 -6.02 -4.75 -16.71
C ASN A 147 -6.09 -5.19 -15.22
N TRP A 148 -6.40 -4.26 -14.33
CA TRP A 148 -6.41 -4.56 -12.90
C TRP A 148 -7.61 -5.43 -12.53
N MET A 149 -7.33 -6.55 -11.88
CA MET A 149 -8.32 -7.53 -11.46
C MET A 149 -7.98 -8.08 -10.08
N PHE A 150 -8.98 -8.21 -9.23
CA PHE A 150 -8.89 -8.83 -7.92
C PHE A 150 -9.74 -10.10 -7.88
N VAL A 151 -9.17 -11.18 -7.35
CA VAL A 151 -9.84 -12.48 -7.18
C VAL A 151 -9.81 -12.87 -5.71
N PRO A 152 -10.90 -12.63 -4.96
CA PRO A 152 -11.00 -13.01 -3.55
C PRO A 152 -11.01 -14.53 -3.40
N GLY A 153 -10.27 -15.03 -2.40
CA GLY A 153 -10.17 -16.45 -2.12
C GLY A 153 -9.53 -17.28 -3.24
N PHE A 154 -8.73 -16.66 -4.12
CA PHE A 154 -8.06 -17.36 -5.22
C PHE A 154 -7.39 -18.65 -4.74
N ALA A 155 -7.64 -19.76 -5.41
CA ALA A 155 -7.09 -21.06 -5.03
C ALA A 155 -6.88 -21.96 -6.25
N ASP A 156 -5.63 -22.14 -6.66
CA ASP A 156 -5.26 -23.08 -7.74
C ASP A 156 -6.01 -22.84 -9.04
N GLY A 157 -6.08 -21.57 -9.46
CA GLY A 157 -6.83 -21.17 -10.67
C GLY A 157 -8.35 -21.12 -10.50
N ARG A 158 -8.90 -21.48 -9.34
CA ARG A 158 -10.33 -21.36 -9.04
C ARG A 158 -10.69 -19.97 -8.58
N LEU A 159 -11.87 -19.52 -8.94
CA LEU A 159 -12.42 -18.19 -8.68
C LEU A 159 -13.65 -18.31 -7.76
N PRO A 160 -13.49 -18.75 -6.50
CA PRO A 160 -14.62 -19.17 -5.66
C PRO A 160 -15.65 -18.06 -5.42
N TYR A 161 -15.23 -16.79 -5.48
CA TYR A 161 -16.10 -15.62 -5.31
C TYR A 161 -16.14 -14.74 -6.55
N GLY A 162 -15.69 -15.25 -7.72
CA GLY A 162 -15.65 -14.52 -8.98
C GLY A 162 -14.47 -13.54 -9.08
N GLU A 163 -14.58 -12.69 -10.07
CA GLU A 163 -13.59 -11.67 -10.41
C GLU A 163 -14.15 -10.28 -10.16
N TYR A 164 -13.30 -9.38 -9.70
CA TYR A 164 -13.63 -7.99 -9.44
C TYR A 164 -12.69 -7.08 -10.24
N THR A 165 -13.23 -6.19 -11.04
CA THR A 165 -12.45 -5.18 -11.76
C THR A 165 -12.45 -3.85 -11.02
N ALA A 166 -11.34 -3.12 -11.11
CA ALA A 166 -11.28 -1.76 -10.58
C ALA A 166 -12.18 -0.83 -11.40
N HIS A 167 -12.98 0.01 -10.72
CA HIS A 167 -13.61 1.14 -11.35
C HIS A 167 -13.02 2.49 -10.90
N ARG A 168 -12.31 2.53 -9.76
CA ARG A 168 -11.53 3.68 -9.32
C ARG A 168 -10.40 3.29 -8.41
N PHE A 169 -9.24 3.84 -8.66
CA PHE A 169 -8.09 3.81 -7.76
C PHE A 169 -8.07 5.06 -6.88
N LEU A 170 -7.79 4.89 -5.59
CA LEU A 170 -7.52 5.96 -4.64
C LEU A 170 -6.20 5.62 -3.93
N VAL A 171 -5.19 6.46 -4.13
CA VAL A 171 -3.83 6.23 -3.62
C VAL A 171 -3.49 7.27 -2.58
N SER A 172 -2.72 6.88 -1.57
CA SER A 172 -2.19 7.80 -0.56
C SER A 172 -1.54 9.02 -1.21
N PRO A 173 -1.89 10.23 -0.80
CA PRO A 173 -1.21 11.44 -1.30
C PRO A 173 0.28 11.43 -1.02
N GLY A 174 0.69 10.85 0.11
CA GLY A 174 2.09 10.70 0.47
C GLY A 174 2.87 9.85 -0.53
N TRP A 175 2.28 8.77 -1.05
CA TRP A 175 2.91 7.91 -2.05
C TRP A 175 3.26 8.63 -3.36
N THR A 176 2.38 9.52 -3.81
CA THR A 176 2.59 10.28 -5.05
C THR A 176 3.35 11.59 -4.84
N ALA A 177 3.64 11.96 -3.60
CA ALA A 177 4.43 13.15 -3.28
C ALA A 177 5.91 12.96 -3.66
N PRO A 178 6.65 14.04 -3.98
CA PRO A 178 8.09 13.95 -4.26
C PRO A 178 8.92 13.33 -3.13
N SER A 179 8.46 13.49 -1.88
CA SER A 179 9.05 12.91 -0.66
C SER A 179 8.36 11.62 -0.23
N GLY A 180 7.53 11.03 -1.07
CA GLY A 180 6.78 9.82 -0.75
C GLY A 180 7.68 8.63 -0.44
N GLY A 181 7.21 7.76 0.43
CA GLY A 181 7.94 6.58 0.87
C GLY A 181 7.02 5.43 1.23
N GLU A 182 7.63 4.36 1.66
CA GLU A 182 6.97 3.08 1.92
C GLU A 182 5.94 3.14 3.06
N ALA A 183 6.00 4.15 3.96
CA ALA A 183 4.99 4.39 4.99
C ALA A 183 3.64 4.86 4.40
N ASP A 184 3.67 5.37 3.17
CA ASP A 184 2.49 5.82 2.43
C ASP A 184 2.05 4.84 1.34
N ASP A 185 2.66 3.64 1.30
CA ASP A 185 2.40 2.64 0.27
C ASP A 185 1.10 1.87 0.54
N PHE A 186 -0.03 2.56 0.50
CA PHE A 186 -1.36 1.97 0.59
C PHE A 186 -2.34 2.62 -0.39
N ALA A 187 -3.30 1.82 -0.84
CA ALA A 187 -4.37 2.24 -1.74
C ALA A 187 -5.69 1.57 -1.39
N PHE A 188 -6.79 2.24 -1.69
CA PHE A 188 -8.12 1.68 -1.70
C PHE A 188 -8.65 1.68 -3.14
N VAL A 189 -9.09 0.53 -3.60
CA VAL A 189 -9.60 0.34 -4.95
C VAL A 189 -11.10 0.06 -4.85
N GLN A 190 -11.90 0.93 -5.45
CA GLN A 190 -13.32 0.65 -5.63
C GLN A 190 -13.47 -0.38 -6.75
N VAL A 191 -14.19 -1.45 -6.48
CA VAL A 191 -14.32 -2.58 -7.38
C VAL A 191 -15.78 -2.89 -7.71
N THR A 192 -15.97 -3.51 -8.88
CA THR A 192 -17.25 -4.02 -9.32
C THR A 192 -17.09 -5.51 -9.61
N PRO A 193 -18.02 -6.38 -9.14
CA PRO A 193 -18.07 -7.77 -9.57
C PRO A 193 -18.19 -7.85 -11.09
N ALA A 194 -17.30 -8.60 -11.72
CA ALA A 194 -17.25 -8.73 -13.19
C ALA A 194 -17.75 -10.09 -13.67
N THR A 195 -17.41 -11.15 -12.92
CA THR A 195 -17.90 -12.50 -13.19
C THR A 195 -18.46 -13.12 -11.91
N PRO A 196 -19.45 -14.00 -12.00
CA PRO A 196 -19.91 -14.76 -10.84
C PRO A 196 -18.83 -15.72 -10.35
N GLY A 197 -18.88 -16.04 -9.06
CA GLY A 197 -17.98 -17.03 -8.48
C GLY A 197 -18.36 -18.46 -8.84
N GLU A 198 -17.44 -19.38 -8.56
CA GLU A 198 -17.58 -20.81 -8.78
C GLU A 198 -17.72 -21.53 -7.43
N GLY A 199 -18.85 -22.22 -7.23
CA GLY A 199 -19.02 -23.05 -6.03
C GLY A 199 -20.07 -22.57 -5.02
N PRO A 200 -20.17 -23.20 -3.85
CA PRO A 200 -21.27 -22.99 -2.89
C PRO A 200 -21.37 -21.58 -2.29
N GLY A 201 -20.27 -20.80 -2.33
CA GLY A 201 -20.23 -19.42 -1.86
C GLY A 201 -20.46 -18.37 -2.94
N ALA A 202 -20.57 -18.76 -4.19
CA ALA A 202 -20.60 -17.89 -5.37
C ALA A 202 -21.80 -16.91 -5.43
N ALA A 203 -22.91 -17.25 -4.77
CA ALA A 203 -24.12 -16.44 -4.79
C ALA A 203 -24.03 -15.18 -3.90
N LYS A 204 -23.00 -15.04 -3.06
CA LYS A 204 -22.84 -13.92 -2.15
C LYS A 204 -21.41 -13.41 -2.21
N PRO A 205 -21.20 -12.09 -2.30
CA PRO A 205 -19.87 -11.53 -2.13
C PRO A 205 -19.31 -11.92 -0.75
N PRO A 206 -18.00 -12.21 -0.64
CA PRO A 206 -17.40 -12.49 0.65
C PRO A 206 -17.49 -11.26 1.57
N PRO A 207 -17.64 -11.45 2.89
CA PRO A 207 -17.64 -10.32 3.80
C PRO A 207 -16.29 -9.63 3.81
N GLY A 208 -16.28 -8.29 3.80
CA GLY A 208 -15.06 -7.51 3.95
C GLY A 208 -14.51 -7.59 5.37
N LEU A 209 -13.18 -7.52 5.47
CA LEU A 209 -12.50 -7.43 6.76
C LEU A 209 -12.74 -6.06 7.39
N SER A 210 -12.81 -6.03 8.72
CA SER A 210 -12.83 -4.78 9.49
C SER A 210 -11.46 -4.12 9.44
N VAL A 211 -11.43 -2.79 9.26
CA VAL A 211 -10.21 -1.99 9.29
C VAL A 211 -10.14 -1.21 10.61
N GLU A 212 -9.00 -1.27 11.27
CA GLU A 212 -8.69 -0.43 12.41
C GLU A 212 -7.57 0.55 12.03
N PHE A 213 -7.83 1.82 12.28
CA PHE A 213 -6.87 2.88 11.96
C PHE A 213 -6.12 3.28 13.22
N ALA A 214 -4.81 3.13 13.20
CA ALA A 214 -3.95 3.51 14.30
C ALA A 214 -4.08 5.02 14.61
N SER A 215 -4.28 5.34 15.88
CA SER A 215 -4.03 6.68 16.40
C SER A 215 -2.52 6.89 16.54
N SER A 216 -2.08 8.15 16.64
CA SER A 216 -0.68 8.46 16.89
C SER A 216 -0.08 7.79 18.15
N GLN A 217 -0.95 7.38 19.08
CA GLN A 217 -0.58 6.64 20.29
C GLN A 217 -0.82 5.12 20.16
N GLY A 218 -1.59 4.67 19.15
CA GLY A 218 -2.05 3.29 19.01
C GLY A 218 -1.04 2.33 18.35
N MET A 219 0.10 2.81 17.90
CA MET A 219 1.16 1.95 17.33
C MET A 219 1.73 0.96 18.35
N ALA A 220 1.71 1.30 19.64
CA ALA A 220 2.15 0.42 20.72
C ALA A 220 1.26 -0.82 20.92
N ALA A 221 0.01 -0.80 20.42
CA ALA A 221 -0.91 -1.93 20.50
C ALA A 221 -0.64 -3.01 19.45
N LEU A 222 0.18 -2.74 18.42
CA LEU A 222 0.52 -3.68 17.36
C LEU A 222 1.62 -4.66 17.79
N THR A 223 1.41 -5.35 18.93
CA THR A 223 2.45 -6.23 19.49
C THR A 223 2.55 -7.58 18.79
N ARG A 224 1.46 -8.06 18.18
CA ARG A 224 1.39 -9.32 17.46
C ARG A 224 0.39 -9.23 16.32
N SER A 225 0.80 -9.65 15.13
CA SER A 225 -0.05 -9.67 13.95
C SER A 225 0.05 -10.97 13.19
N TYR A 226 -0.96 -11.21 12.36
CA TYR A 226 -0.96 -12.19 11.29
C TYR A 226 -0.97 -11.43 9.97
N VAL A 227 -0.03 -11.70 9.09
CA VAL A 227 0.00 -11.14 7.74
C VAL A 227 -0.40 -12.23 6.75
N PHE A 228 -1.25 -11.88 5.79
CA PHE A 228 -1.73 -12.77 4.75
C PHE A 228 -1.40 -12.23 3.37
N GLY A 229 -1.12 -13.12 2.41
CA GLY A 229 -0.89 -12.74 1.02
C GLY A 229 -0.73 -13.96 0.13
N TYR A 230 -0.40 -13.69 -1.13
CA TYR A 230 -0.16 -14.68 -2.18
C TYR A 230 1.28 -14.57 -2.68
N PRO A 231 2.29 -14.97 -1.89
CA PRO A 231 3.67 -14.95 -2.34
C PRO A 231 3.81 -15.83 -3.59
N ALA A 232 4.49 -15.32 -4.61
CA ALA A 232 4.50 -15.92 -5.94
C ALA A 232 5.90 -16.33 -6.44
N GLU A 233 6.91 -16.19 -5.59
CA GLU A 233 8.27 -16.63 -5.90
C GLU A 233 8.67 -17.81 -5.01
N PRO A 234 9.53 -18.71 -5.49
CA PRO A 234 9.93 -19.89 -4.70
C PRO A 234 10.31 -19.56 -3.26
N PRO A 235 9.91 -20.39 -2.32
CA PRO A 235 9.27 -21.71 -2.49
C PRO A 235 7.74 -21.65 -2.73
N TYR A 236 7.16 -20.46 -2.85
CA TYR A 236 5.72 -20.27 -3.07
C TYR A 236 5.38 -20.29 -4.56
N THR A 237 4.10 -20.58 -4.84
CA THR A 237 3.57 -20.63 -6.20
C THR A 237 2.54 -19.54 -6.47
N GLY A 238 2.13 -18.77 -5.45
CA GLY A 238 1.04 -17.80 -5.54
C GLY A 238 -0.36 -18.45 -5.72
N LEU A 239 -0.46 -19.76 -5.77
CA LEU A 239 -1.74 -20.46 -5.99
C LEU A 239 -2.64 -20.50 -4.76
N TYR A 240 -2.08 -20.24 -3.59
CA TYR A 240 -2.80 -20.35 -2.32
C TYR A 240 -2.40 -19.23 -1.37
N PRO A 241 -3.32 -18.80 -0.48
CA PRO A 241 -2.98 -17.83 0.54
C PRO A 241 -1.97 -18.41 1.53
N ALA A 242 -0.94 -17.63 1.81
CA ALA A 242 0.03 -17.91 2.87
C ALA A 242 -0.10 -16.87 3.99
N PHE A 243 0.45 -17.19 5.16
CA PHE A 243 0.50 -16.28 6.29
C PHE A 243 1.78 -16.43 7.09
N CYS A 244 2.20 -15.34 7.71
CA CYS A 244 3.12 -15.35 8.84
C CYS A 244 2.39 -14.83 10.08
N ALA A 245 2.90 -15.21 11.26
CA ALA A 245 2.38 -14.73 12.54
C ALA A 245 3.52 -14.49 13.51
N GLY A 246 3.58 -13.32 14.13
CA GLY A 246 4.69 -13.00 15.00
C GLY A 246 4.53 -11.69 15.78
N ARG A 247 5.57 -11.39 16.56
CA ARG A 247 5.72 -10.08 17.17
C ARG A 247 6.03 -9.05 16.08
N VAL A 248 5.49 -7.86 16.27
CA VAL A 248 5.64 -6.74 15.35
C VAL A 248 6.50 -5.68 16.02
N THR A 249 7.44 -5.12 15.28
CA THR A 249 8.12 -3.87 15.59
C THR A 249 7.48 -2.76 14.78
N ALA A 250 7.28 -1.58 15.39
CA ALA A 250 6.65 -0.45 14.71
C ALA A 250 7.57 0.79 14.80
N SER A 251 7.81 1.45 13.67
CA SER A 251 8.61 2.67 13.57
C SER A 251 8.23 3.47 12.32
N GLY A 252 8.18 4.81 12.43
CA GLY A 252 8.05 5.71 11.28
C GLY A 252 6.80 5.49 10.40
N GLY A 253 5.69 5.03 10.97
CA GLY A 253 4.48 4.72 10.19
C GLY A 253 4.50 3.34 9.54
N GLN A 254 5.49 2.52 9.84
CA GLN A 254 5.67 1.18 9.33
C GLN A 254 5.68 0.13 10.43
N VAL A 255 5.39 -1.09 10.07
CA VAL A 255 5.52 -2.29 10.89
C VAL A 255 6.45 -3.28 10.21
N GLY A 256 7.16 -4.07 11.02
CA GLY A 256 8.03 -5.14 10.54
C GLY A 256 7.90 -6.39 11.40
N MET A 257 8.00 -7.57 10.79
CA MET A 257 8.10 -8.84 11.51
C MET A 257 8.86 -9.88 10.71
N PRO A 258 9.52 -10.86 11.37
CA PRO A 258 10.11 -12.00 10.66
C PRO A 258 9.07 -12.76 9.85
N CYS A 259 9.29 -12.84 8.53
CA CYS A 259 8.36 -13.51 7.60
C CYS A 259 9.07 -13.82 6.29
N GLY A 260 9.03 -15.08 5.88
CA GLY A 260 9.66 -15.57 4.65
C GLY A 260 8.79 -15.45 3.39
N MET A 261 7.60 -14.81 3.44
CA MET A 261 6.80 -14.58 2.23
C MET A 261 7.57 -13.74 1.23
N THR A 262 7.37 -14.01 -0.06
CA THR A 262 8.11 -13.44 -1.18
C THR A 262 7.25 -12.47 -1.99
N ALA A 263 7.78 -11.94 -3.12
CA ALA A 263 7.01 -11.08 -4.03
C ALA A 263 5.66 -11.71 -4.40
N GLY A 264 4.67 -10.86 -4.59
CA GLY A 264 3.27 -11.24 -4.76
C GLY A 264 2.44 -11.07 -3.49
N ASP A 265 3.05 -11.05 -2.31
CA ASP A 265 2.35 -10.75 -1.04
C ASP A 265 2.12 -9.25 -0.79
N SER A 266 2.72 -8.38 -1.62
CA SER A 266 2.50 -6.92 -1.62
C SER A 266 1.01 -6.56 -1.57
N GLY A 267 0.62 -5.66 -0.66
CA GLY A 267 -0.78 -5.29 -0.43
C GLY A 267 -1.56 -6.26 0.44
N GLY A 268 -0.96 -7.37 0.87
CA GLY A 268 -1.57 -8.32 1.80
C GLY A 268 -1.85 -7.68 3.17
N PRO A 269 -3.01 -7.99 3.81
CA PRO A 269 -3.41 -7.35 5.05
C PRO A 269 -2.66 -7.90 6.27
N TRP A 270 -2.33 -7.01 7.20
CA TRP A 270 -1.84 -7.35 8.55
C TRP A 270 -2.98 -7.23 9.54
N LEU A 271 -3.27 -8.32 10.25
CA LEU A 271 -4.41 -8.40 11.15
C LEU A 271 -3.95 -8.44 12.61
N ALA A 272 -4.35 -7.44 13.39
CA ALA A 272 -4.26 -7.43 14.83
C ALA A 272 -5.46 -8.18 15.45
N GLY A 273 -5.28 -8.70 16.68
CA GLY A 273 -6.34 -9.41 17.40
C GLY A 273 -6.86 -10.64 16.65
N PHE A 274 -6.06 -11.23 15.80
CA PHE A 274 -6.50 -12.32 14.93
C PHE A 274 -6.85 -13.57 15.73
N ARG A 275 -8.00 -14.17 15.39
CA ARG A 275 -8.53 -15.38 15.99
C ARG A 275 -8.52 -16.53 14.98
N PRO A 276 -7.48 -17.40 14.97
CA PRO A 276 -7.28 -18.39 13.90
C PRO A 276 -8.48 -19.34 13.71
N ARG A 277 -9.11 -19.79 14.83
CA ARG A 277 -10.29 -20.67 14.73
C ARG A 277 -11.49 -20.03 14.05
N ARG A 278 -11.59 -18.70 14.04
CA ARG A 278 -12.69 -17.94 13.41
C ARG A 278 -12.29 -17.32 12.08
N GLY A 279 -11.00 -17.22 11.79
CA GLY A 279 -10.47 -16.50 10.62
C GLY A 279 -10.81 -15.01 10.63
N THR A 280 -10.87 -14.37 11.83
CA THR A 280 -11.26 -12.96 12.00
C THR A 280 -10.19 -12.17 12.72
N GLY A 281 -10.05 -10.90 12.37
CA GLY A 281 -9.16 -9.92 12.98
C GLY A 281 -9.43 -8.55 12.38
N GLN A 282 -8.66 -7.55 12.80
CA GLN A 282 -8.77 -6.17 12.30
C GLN A 282 -7.55 -5.84 11.46
N VAL A 283 -7.75 -5.36 10.25
CA VAL A 283 -6.66 -4.94 9.38
C VAL A 283 -6.09 -3.61 9.87
N THR A 284 -4.79 -3.59 10.16
CA THR A 284 -4.07 -2.44 10.74
C THR A 284 -2.94 -1.92 9.86
N ALA A 285 -2.47 -2.75 8.92
CA ALA A 285 -1.41 -2.40 7.98
C ALA A 285 -1.53 -3.23 6.70
N VAL A 286 -0.76 -2.87 5.67
CA VAL A 286 -0.62 -3.63 4.42
C VAL A 286 0.86 -3.90 4.12
N THR A 287 1.15 -5.04 3.56
CA THR A 287 2.49 -5.43 3.12
C THR A 287 3.01 -4.49 2.03
N THR A 288 4.23 -4.01 2.17
CA THR A 288 4.88 -3.11 1.22
C THR A 288 6.15 -3.69 0.62
N TYR A 289 7.15 -4.04 1.41
CA TYR A 289 8.47 -4.43 0.90
C TYR A 289 9.26 -5.31 1.86
N LYS A 290 10.41 -5.79 1.36
CA LYS A 290 11.54 -6.30 2.14
C LYS A 290 12.79 -5.48 1.84
N MET A 291 13.66 -5.31 2.82
CA MET A 291 14.95 -4.64 2.60
C MET A 291 15.93 -5.57 1.92
N SER A 292 16.69 -5.07 0.95
CA SER A 292 17.69 -5.87 0.20
C SER A 292 18.81 -6.46 1.07
N GLY A 293 19.00 -5.95 2.27
CA GLY A 293 19.98 -6.44 3.24
C GLY A 293 19.38 -7.30 4.36
N ASP A 294 18.04 -7.36 4.45
CA ASP A 294 17.32 -8.11 5.48
C ASP A 294 16.01 -8.68 4.92
N LEU A 295 16.14 -9.78 4.22
CA LEU A 295 14.99 -10.48 3.62
C LEU A 295 14.21 -11.34 4.62
N ALA A 296 14.72 -11.48 5.84
CA ALA A 296 14.04 -12.19 6.90
C ALA A 296 12.86 -11.39 7.47
N VAL A 297 12.88 -10.06 7.30
CA VAL A 297 11.83 -9.17 7.80
C VAL A 297 10.94 -8.67 6.66
N LEU A 298 9.64 -8.85 6.83
CA LEU A 298 8.60 -8.27 5.97
C LEU A 298 8.12 -6.96 6.60
N TYR A 299 7.99 -5.92 5.78
CA TYR A 299 7.54 -4.60 6.20
C TYR A 299 6.17 -4.25 5.63
N GLY A 300 5.42 -3.45 6.38
CA GLY A 300 4.10 -2.97 5.97
C GLY A 300 3.85 -1.52 6.39
N ALA A 301 3.02 -0.82 5.60
CA ALA A 301 2.53 0.53 5.91
C ALA A 301 1.36 0.46 6.89
N VAL A 302 1.46 1.21 7.98
CA VAL A 302 0.41 1.29 9.01
C VAL A 302 -0.76 2.14 8.50
N LEU A 303 -1.98 1.66 8.71
CA LEU A 303 -3.18 2.41 8.35
C LEU A 303 -3.48 3.47 9.41
N GLY A 304 -2.91 4.65 9.24
CA GLY A 304 -3.08 5.80 10.13
C GLY A 304 -4.24 6.73 9.72
N PRO A 305 -4.26 7.99 10.23
CA PRO A 305 -5.32 8.96 9.93
C PRO A 305 -5.49 9.27 8.44
N GLN A 306 -4.40 9.29 7.67
CA GLN A 306 -4.45 9.49 6.21
C GLN A 306 -5.18 8.34 5.51
N ALA A 307 -4.87 7.09 5.91
CA ALA A 307 -5.56 5.91 5.39
C ALA A 307 -7.06 5.93 5.75
N ARG A 308 -7.41 6.37 6.97
CA ARG A 308 -8.81 6.56 7.38
C ARG A 308 -9.54 7.55 6.46
N ALA A 309 -8.94 8.70 6.20
CA ALA A 309 -9.53 9.72 5.32
C ALA A 309 -9.72 9.19 3.89
N LEU A 310 -8.72 8.47 3.36
CA LEU A 310 -8.77 7.87 2.03
C LEU A 310 -9.85 6.78 1.95
N TYR A 311 -9.94 5.91 2.95
CA TYR A 311 -10.96 4.88 3.07
C TYR A 311 -12.38 5.46 3.11
N GLN A 312 -12.60 6.47 3.96
CA GLN A 312 -13.90 7.16 4.02
C GLN A 312 -14.29 7.78 2.67
N ARG A 313 -13.31 8.29 1.91
CA ARG A 313 -13.55 8.77 0.55
C ARG A 313 -13.93 7.62 -0.38
N ALA A 314 -13.23 6.48 -0.30
CA ALA A 314 -13.57 5.30 -1.08
C ALA A 314 -15.03 4.85 -0.83
N LEU A 315 -15.46 4.80 0.42
CA LEU A 315 -16.83 4.41 0.78
C LEU A 315 -17.91 5.40 0.29
N ARG A 316 -17.62 6.71 0.25
CA ARG A 316 -18.60 7.73 -0.17
C ARG A 316 -18.82 7.77 -1.68
N SER A 317 -17.81 7.48 -2.45
CA SER A 317 -17.87 7.54 -3.92
C SER A 317 -18.42 6.26 -4.56
N ALA A 318 -18.72 5.24 -3.75
CA ALA A 318 -19.29 3.97 -4.18
C ALA A 318 -20.83 3.93 -4.16
N ARG A 319 -21.49 5.04 -3.72
CA ARG A 319 -22.95 5.18 -3.67
C ARG A 319 -23.49 5.97 -4.84
#